data_507c0949518bc2ef6b88760d73f63bf8
#
_entry.id   507c0949518bc2ef6b88760d73f63bf8
#
_cell.length_a   1.000
_cell.length_b   1.000
_cell.length_c   1.000
_cell.angle_alpha   90.00
_cell.angle_beta   90.00
_cell.angle_gamma   90.00
#
_symmetry.space_group_name_H-M   'P 1'
#
loop_
_entity.id
_entity.type
_entity.pdbx_description
1 polymer ?
#
loop_
_entity_poly.entity_id
_entity_poly.type
_entity_poly.pdbx_seq_one_letter_code
_entity_poly.pdbx_strand_id
1 'polypeptide(L)'
;MHHAKLPTLKYVRELLDYNPSSGVFTRKISKGGKSVGSVAGSIDRDGRRRITLKGVKYFSSRIAWLFLTGQDPGDAEIDHINRNRSDDSAANLRISTR
;
A
#
# COMPACT_ATOMS: atom_id res chain seq x y z
N MET A 1 -16.77 7.58 0.61
CA MET A 1 -16.29 6.48 1.46
C MET A 1 -15.11 6.97 2.28
N HIS A 2 -15.12 6.69 3.57
CA HIS A 2 -14.02 7.06 4.45
C HIS A 2 -12.99 5.94 4.50
N HIS A 3 -11.73 6.31 4.45
CA HIS A 3 -10.63 5.39 4.67
C HIS A 3 -10.02 5.64 6.04
N ALA A 4 -9.53 4.59 6.68
CA ALA A 4 -8.77 4.74 7.91
C ALA A 4 -7.54 5.60 7.63
N LYS A 5 -7.23 6.50 8.56
CA LYS A 5 -6.01 7.31 8.47
C LYS A 5 -4.79 6.40 8.45
N LEU A 6 -3.88 6.62 7.52
CA LEU A 6 -2.66 5.84 7.42
C LEU A 6 -1.71 6.15 8.59
N PRO A 7 -0.89 5.17 9.00
CA PRO A 7 0.23 5.45 9.89
C PRO A 7 1.20 6.45 9.24
N THR A 8 2.11 7.01 10.03
CA THR A 8 3.10 7.93 9.49
C THR A 8 4.03 7.22 8.51
N LEU A 9 4.55 7.97 7.53
CA LEU A 9 5.52 7.43 6.58
C LEU A 9 6.75 6.87 7.30
N LYS A 10 7.22 7.55 8.35
CA LYS A 10 8.36 7.08 9.14
C LYS A 10 8.09 5.68 9.70
N TYR A 11 6.92 5.47 10.29
CA TYR A 11 6.55 4.17 10.86
C TYR A 11 6.48 3.09 9.78
N VAL A 12 5.82 3.39 8.66
CA VAL A 12 5.65 2.40 7.59
C VAL A 12 7.00 2.03 6.96
N ARG A 13 7.89 3.01 6.80
CA ARG A 13 9.25 2.77 6.29
C ARG A 13 10.10 1.89 7.19
N GLU A 14 9.83 1.88 8.47
CA GLU A 14 10.53 0.99 9.40
C GLU A 14 10.11 -0.47 9.20
N LEU A 15 8.91 -0.71 8.68
CA LEU A 15 8.33 -2.04 8.53
C LEU A 15 8.43 -2.60 7.13
N LEU A 16 8.39 -1.73 6.12
CA LEU A 16 8.20 -2.14 4.73
C LEU A 16 9.17 -1.42 3.80
N ASP A 17 9.62 -2.15 2.77
CA ASP A 17 10.22 -1.59 1.56
C ASP A 17 9.17 -1.58 0.46
N TYR A 18 9.21 -0.55 -0.38
CA TYR A 18 8.34 -0.43 -1.53
C TYR A 18 9.17 -0.33 -2.80
N ASN A 19 8.86 -1.19 -3.78
CA ASN A 19 9.48 -1.13 -5.10
C ASN A 19 8.55 -0.38 -6.06
N PRO A 20 8.86 0.87 -6.44
CA PRO A 20 7.97 1.65 -7.29
C PRO A 20 7.82 1.08 -8.71
N SER A 21 8.78 0.32 -9.19
CA SER A 21 8.68 -0.30 -10.52
C SER A 21 7.68 -1.44 -10.56
N SER A 22 7.63 -2.26 -9.52
CA SER A 22 6.74 -3.41 -9.45
C SER A 22 5.48 -3.15 -8.63
N GLY A 23 5.52 -2.16 -7.75
CA GLY A 23 4.43 -1.91 -6.80
C GLY A 23 4.42 -2.86 -5.62
N VAL A 24 5.43 -3.71 -5.48
CA VAL A 24 5.45 -4.74 -4.44
C VAL A 24 6.06 -4.19 -3.16
N PHE A 25 5.41 -4.52 -2.04
CA PHE A 25 5.95 -4.26 -0.70
C PHE A 25 6.57 -5.52 -0.14
N THR A 26 7.73 -5.37 0.50
CA THR A 26 8.41 -6.47 1.19
C THR A 26 8.67 -6.08 2.63
N ARG A 27 8.77 -7.09 3.51
CA ARG A 27 8.96 -6.87 4.94
C ARG A 27 10.40 -6.57 5.27
N LYS A 28 10.62 -5.55 6.09
CA LYS A 28 11.94 -5.20 6.61
C LYS A 28 12.22 -5.90 7.94
N ILE A 29 11.19 -6.34 8.64
CA ILE A 29 11.30 -7.06 9.91
C ILE A 29 10.51 -8.35 9.83
N SER A 30 10.92 -9.36 10.61
CA SER A 30 10.14 -10.58 10.73
C SER A 30 9.08 -10.41 11.81
N LYS A 31 7.87 -10.91 11.55
CA LYS A 31 6.77 -10.82 12.49
C LYS A 31 5.73 -11.89 12.17
N GLY A 32 5.20 -12.54 13.21
CA GLY A 32 4.10 -13.48 13.04
C GLY A 32 4.43 -14.64 12.10
N GLY A 33 5.66 -15.15 12.12
CA GLY A 33 6.09 -16.23 11.24
C GLY A 33 6.45 -15.81 9.83
N LYS A 34 6.35 -14.50 9.51
CA LYS A 34 6.73 -13.96 8.21
C LYS A 34 8.15 -13.46 8.26
N SER A 35 8.95 -13.84 7.27
CA SER A 35 10.38 -13.51 7.26
C SER A 35 10.66 -12.16 6.58
N VAL A 36 11.83 -11.59 6.91
CA VAL A 36 12.35 -10.41 6.23
C VAL A 36 12.49 -10.72 4.73
N GLY A 37 12.12 -9.74 3.90
CA GLY A 37 12.17 -9.88 2.45
C GLY A 37 10.95 -10.55 1.83
N SER A 38 10.07 -11.14 2.63
CA SER A 38 8.85 -11.73 2.07
C SER A 38 7.86 -10.65 1.65
N VAL A 39 7.02 -10.97 0.67
CA VAL A 39 6.00 -10.04 0.16
C VAL A 39 4.97 -9.78 1.26
N ALA A 40 4.70 -8.49 1.50
CA ALA A 40 3.68 -8.08 2.46
C ALA A 40 2.33 -7.96 1.76
N GLY A 41 1.28 -8.35 2.49
CA GLY A 41 -0.09 -8.21 2.02
C GLY A 41 -0.61 -9.40 1.23
N SER A 42 -1.92 -9.41 1.07
CA SER A 42 -2.64 -10.44 0.32
C SER A 42 -3.72 -9.78 -0.55
N ILE A 43 -4.07 -10.45 -1.64
CA ILE A 43 -5.07 -9.94 -2.58
C ILE A 43 -6.45 -10.37 -2.09
N ASP A 44 -7.37 -9.40 -2.01
CA ASP A 44 -8.74 -9.66 -1.59
C ASP A 44 -9.63 -10.07 -2.77
N ARG A 45 -10.93 -10.22 -2.50
CA ARG A 45 -11.92 -10.62 -3.51
C ARG A 45 -12.02 -9.64 -4.67
N ASP A 46 -11.73 -8.37 -4.40
CA ASP A 46 -11.83 -7.32 -5.41
C ASP A 46 -10.59 -7.22 -6.28
N GLY A 47 -9.60 -8.07 -6.04
CA GLY A 47 -8.34 -8.03 -6.75
C GLY A 47 -7.38 -6.96 -6.23
N ARG A 48 -7.68 -6.37 -5.07
CA ARG A 48 -6.84 -5.35 -4.44
C ARG A 48 -5.97 -5.99 -3.37
N ARG A 49 -4.73 -5.54 -3.27
CA ARG A 49 -3.86 -5.97 -2.20
C ARG A 49 -4.11 -5.16 -0.94
N ARG A 50 -4.16 -5.84 0.20
CA ARG A 50 -4.29 -5.22 1.52
C ARG A 50 -3.10 -5.61 2.38
N ILE A 51 -2.63 -4.65 3.16
CA ILE A 51 -1.54 -4.86 4.11
C ILE A 51 -2.06 -4.52 5.50
N THR A 52 -1.82 -5.41 6.46
CA THR A 52 -2.22 -5.20 7.85
C THR A 52 -1.08 -4.54 8.62
N LEU A 53 -1.37 -3.39 9.23
CA LEU A 53 -0.44 -2.65 10.09
C LEU A 53 -1.15 -2.37 11.40
N LYS A 54 -0.56 -2.78 12.53
CA LYS A 54 -1.15 -2.63 13.87
C LYS A 54 -2.60 -3.13 13.95
N GLY A 55 -2.88 -4.27 13.30
CA GLY A 55 -4.21 -4.87 13.32
C GLY A 55 -5.23 -4.24 12.38
N VAL A 56 -4.86 -3.20 11.63
CA VAL A 56 -5.75 -2.54 10.68
C VAL A 56 -5.33 -2.88 9.26
N LYS A 57 -6.30 -3.22 8.42
CA LYS A 57 -6.06 -3.51 7.01
C LYS A 57 -6.18 -2.23 6.18
N TYR A 58 -5.14 -1.97 5.38
CA TYR A 58 -5.10 -0.83 4.47
C TYR A 58 -4.93 -1.33 3.04
N PHE A 59 -5.49 -0.61 2.07
CA PHE A 59 -5.16 -0.88 0.67
C PHE A 59 -3.69 -0.52 0.43
N SER A 60 -2.96 -1.45 -0.20
CA SER A 60 -1.54 -1.21 -0.48
C SER A 60 -1.32 -0.02 -1.41
N SER A 61 -2.27 0.27 -2.30
CA SER A 61 -2.19 1.45 -3.19
C SER A 61 -2.12 2.76 -2.39
N ARG A 62 -2.82 2.84 -1.26
CA ARG A 62 -2.79 4.03 -0.41
C ARG A 62 -1.47 4.16 0.32
N ILE A 63 -0.91 3.03 0.76
CA ILE A 63 0.43 3.01 1.36
C ILE A 63 1.48 3.38 0.32
N ALA A 64 1.34 2.88 -0.92
CA ALA A 64 2.22 3.25 -2.02
C ALA A 64 2.18 4.76 -2.28
N TRP A 65 0.98 5.35 -2.29
CA TRP A 65 0.82 6.80 -2.45
C TRP A 65 1.57 7.57 -1.36
N LEU A 66 1.48 7.11 -0.12
CA LEU A 66 2.21 7.71 0.99
C LEU A 66 3.73 7.65 0.77
N PHE A 67 4.26 6.51 0.29
CA PHE A 67 5.68 6.38 -0.03
C PHE A 67 6.10 7.33 -1.16
N LEU A 68 5.27 7.45 -2.19
CA LEU A 68 5.59 8.24 -3.38
C LEU A 68 5.50 9.74 -3.16
N THR A 69 4.56 10.19 -2.34
CA THR A 69 4.25 11.62 -2.19
C THR A 69 4.56 12.17 -0.79
N GLY A 70 4.71 11.29 0.18
CA GLY A 70 4.85 11.71 1.58
C GLY A 70 3.55 12.09 2.24
N GLN A 71 2.41 11.92 1.55
CA GLN A 71 1.12 12.37 2.04
C GLN A 71 0.08 11.26 2.03
N ASP A 72 -0.73 11.22 3.09
CA ASP A 72 -1.94 10.38 3.14
C ASP A 72 -2.94 10.95 2.11
N PRO A 73 -3.48 10.12 1.21
CA PRO A 73 -4.47 10.62 0.25
C PRO A 73 -5.80 11.06 0.88
N GLY A 74 -6.01 10.79 2.16
CA GLY A 74 -7.21 11.24 2.87
C GLY A 74 -8.48 10.61 2.30
N ASP A 75 -9.45 11.45 1.95
CA ASP A 75 -10.72 10.97 1.38
C ASP A 75 -10.65 10.73 -0.13
N ALA A 76 -9.55 11.06 -0.77
CA ALA A 76 -9.38 10.80 -2.19
C ALA A 76 -9.23 9.31 -2.46
N GLU A 77 -9.67 8.88 -3.63
CA GLU A 77 -9.49 7.50 -4.09
C GLU A 77 -8.22 7.39 -4.93
N ILE A 78 -7.57 6.23 -4.86
CA ILE A 78 -6.45 5.93 -5.74
C ILE A 78 -6.99 5.09 -6.90
N ASP A 79 -6.75 5.57 -8.12
CA ASP A 79 -7.16 4.89 -9.35
C ASP A 79 -5.99 4.14 -9.94
N HIS A 80 -6.25 2.91 -10.40
CA HIS A 80 -5.28 2.08 -11.13
C HIS A 80 -5.49 2.31 -12.61
N ILE A 81 -4.54 2.98 -13.26
CA ILE A 81 -4.68 3.47 -14.63
C ILE A 81 -4.96 2.34 -15.62
N ASN A 82 -4.28 1.20 -15.47
CA ASN A 82 -4.47 0.04 -16.34
C ASN A 82 -5.63 -0.86 -15.90
N ARG A 83 -6.38 -0.45 -14.85
CA ARG A 83 -7.49 -1.20 -14.26
C ARG A 83 -7.09 -2.50 -13.56
N ASN A 84 -5.81 -2.79 -13.45
CA ASN A 84 -5.31 -3.90 -12.64
C ASN A 84 -5.13 -3.43 -11.20
N ARG A 85 -6.07 -3.77 -10.34
CA ARG A 85 -6.11 -3.31 -8.95
C ARG A 85 -5.01 -3.88 -8.07
N SER A 86 -4.31 -4.90 -8.53
CA SER A 86 -3.18 -5.47 -7.80
C SER A 86 -1.83 -4.90 -8.24
N ASP A 87 -1.83 -4.03 -9.26
CA ASP A 87 -0.62 -3.39 -9.76
C ASP A 87 -0.46 -2.00 -9.11
N ASP A 88 0.28 -1.95 -8.02
CA ASP A 88 0.53 -0.71 -7.27
C ASP A 88 1.84 -0.03 -7.65
N SER A 89 2.35 -0.27 -8.86
CA SER A 89 3.52 0.43 -9.37
C SER A 89 3.26 1.93 -9.48
N ALA A 90 4.31 2.73 -9.32
CA ALA A 90 4.20 4.19 -9.30
C ALA A 90 3.53 4.73 -10.56
N ALA A 91 3.90 4.20 -11.73
CA ALA A 91 3.35 4.67 -13.01
C ALA A 91 1.86 4.35 -13.20
N ASN A 92 1.32 3.43 -12.38
CA ASN A 92 -0.06 2.96 -12.52
C ASN A 92 -1.03 3.62 -11.55
N LEU A 93 -0.56 4.50 -10.67
CA LEU A 93 -1.41 5.11 -9.63
C LEU A 93 -1.65 6.58 -9.92
N ARG A 94 -2.87 7.01 -9.69
CA ARG A 94 -3.22 8.44 -9.73
C ARG A 94 -4.36 8.72 -8.76
N ILE A 95 -4.47 9.97 -8.32
CA ILE A 95 -5.62 10.41 -7.54
C ILE A 95 -6.84 10.47 -8.46
N SER A 96 -7.91 9.84 -8.02
CA SER A 96 -9.21 9.96 -8.68
C SER A 96 -9.99 11.05 -7.96
N THR A 97 -10.33 12.10 -8.67
CA THR A 97 -11.14 13.18 -8.14
C THR A 97 -12.52 13.13 -8.76
N ARG A 98 -13.50 13.58 -7.99
CA ARG A 98 -14.87 13.65 -8.46
C ARG A 98 -15.31 15.08 -8.57
#